data_2fcc61e0ce9b5a37ba6f77ce84275e9e
#
_entry.id   2fcc61e0ce9b5a37ba6f77ce84275e9e
#
_cell.length_a   1.000
_cell.length_b   1.000
_cell.length_c   1.000
_cell.angle_alpha   90.00
_cell.angle_beta   90.00
_cell.angle_gamma   90.00
#
_symmetry.space_group_name_H-M   'P 1'
#
loop_
_entity.id
_entity.type
_entity.pdbx_description
1 polymer ?
#
loop_
_entity_poly.entity_id
_entity_poly.type
_entity_poly.pdbx_seq_one_letter_code
_entity_poly.pdbx_strand_id
1 'polypeptide(L)'
;MPGDDDGLKALARTIERIEQLLERLPLDVAKDARVRIATLRMVLLEKRPPALVLVGRRGAGKSSVVNALFGAKVAELGHVTAQTGKGRWYRYERRGGAMSILDTRGVQEGSVPAEADAAKTALESIAVELRAQAPDAVVFVAKASEVDAAIDADLDALENVYDEIRRAHRLEPPLIAVVTHCDLLEPKETRLHAADREPEADVDEKKRHVAAAEQAVARKIDARDKLRPRLVATLGTSVYMSWKSDGALRSDERWRVDDLAVTLFRHLPDASRAELARATQVRAVQEDLATSLTQATAAVCAGVGAAPIPFADTIPLTALQTGLVAGIAWIGGRSADRKGTAEFIGALSANLGLALGLREGFRQLMKVIAPGGGSVVSATIAFTGTMAIGAAAKAYYIRGVSLADARRVFRRKK
;
A
#
# COMPACT_ATOMS: atom_id res chain seq x y z
N MET A 1 15.20 -9.34 -10.81
CA MET A 1 14.89 -9.88 -12.16
C MET A 1 15.01 -8.74 -13.16
N PRO A 2 15.81 -8.80 -14.24
CA PRO A 2 16.11 -7.66 -15.13
C PRO A 2 14.91 -7.20 -16.01
N GLY A 3 13.77 -7.84 -16.00
CA GLY A 3 12.63 -7.51 -16.88
C GLY A 3 11.54 -6.60 -16.29
N ASP A 4 11.56 -6.33 -14.98
CA ASP A 4 10.51 -5.57 -14.29
C ASP A 4 10.60 -4.04 -14.51
N ASP A 5 11.70 -3.56 -15.08
CA ASP A 5 12.08 -2.16 -15.11
C ASP A 5 11.76 -1.43 -16.44
N ASP A 6 11.60 -2.16 -17.54
CA ASP A 6 11.46 -1.53 -18.87
C ASP A 6 10.11 -0.82 -19.08
N GLY A 7 9.03 -1.37 -18.53
CA GLY A 7 7.71 -0.74 -18.57
C GLY A 7 7.65 0.54 -17.74
N LEU A 8 8.23 0.50 -16.54
CA LEU A 8 8.32 1.66 -15.65
C LEU A 8 9.26 2.74 -16.19
N LYS A 9 10.40 2.36 -16.81
CA LYS A 9 11.29 3.31 -17.50
C LYS A 9 10.62 4.00 -18.68
N ALA A 10 9.82 3.25 -19.46
CA ALA A 10 9.04 3.83 -20.55
C ALA A 10 7.99 4.82 -20.02
N LEU A 11 7.33 4.48 -18.92
CA LEU A 11 6.38 5.37 -18.24
C LEU A 11 7.07 6.62 -17.68
N ALA A 12 8.26 6.47 -17.07
CA ALA A 12 9.06 7.59 -16.58
C ALA A 12 9.33 8.61 -17.68
N ARG A 13 9.87 8.15 -18.83
CA ARG A 13 10.14 9.01 -19.99
C ARG A 13 8.86 9.69 -20.52
N THR A 14 7.73 9.01 -20.42
CA THR A 14 6.46 9.58 -20.84
C THR A 14 5.99 10.67 -19.87
N ILE A 15 6.11 10.45 -18.57
CA ILE A 15 5.81 11.45 -17.52
C ILE A 15 6.70 12.67 -17.70
N GLU A 16 8.01 12.52 -17.86
CA GLU A 16 8.95 13.62 -18.09
C GLU A 16 8.59 14.46 -19.32
N ARG A 17 8.22 13.80 -20.43
CA ARG A 17 7.76 14.53 -21.63
C ARG A 17 6.49 15.34 -21.40
N ILE A 18 5.56 14.78 -20.63
CA ILE A 18 4.30 15.47 -20.32
C ILE A 18 4.59 16.65 -19.38
N GLU A 19 5.44 16.50 -18.38
CA GLU A 19 5.87 17.59 -17.51
C GLU A 19 6.46 18.75 -18.34
N GLN A 20 7.39 18.48 -19.26
CA GLN A 20 7.97 19.50 -20.15
C GLN A 20 6.93 20.20 -21.04
N LEU A 21 5.89 19.49 -21.47
CA LEU A 21 4.81 20.09 -22.26
C LEU A 21 3.88 20.94 -21.40
N LEU A 22 3.57 20.48 -20.19
CA LEU A 22 2.74 21.24 -19.24
C LEU A 22 3.44 22.52 -18.75
N GLU A 23 4.77 22.57 -18.72
CA GLU A 23 5.54 23.78 -18.41
C GLU A 23 5.32 24.90 -19.43
N ARG A 24 5.01 24.53 -20.68
CA ARG A 24 4.75 25.48 -21.79
C ARG A 24 3.31 25.99 -21.82
N LEU A 25 2.41 25.41 -21.03
CA LEU A 25 1.01 25.82 -20.96
C LEU A 25 0.78 26.87 -19.86
N PRO A 26 -0.22 27.76 -20.04
CA PRO A 26 -0.64 28.67 -18.97
C PRO A 26 -0.98 27.93 -17.69
N LEU A 27 -0.69 28.52 -16.52
CA LEU A 27 -0.81 27.89 -15.21
C LEU A 27 -2.24 27.44 -14.88
N ASP A 28 -3.22 28.21 -15.26
CA ASP A 28 -4.66 27.95 -15.08
C ASP A 28 -5.14 26.69 -15.83
N VAL A 29 -4.61 26.48 -17.05
CA VAL A 29 -4.94 25.30 -17.87
C VAL A 29 -4.22 24.04 -17.39
N ALA A 30 -2.99 24.17 -16.90
CA ALA A 30 -2.12 23.04 -16.58
C ALA A 30 -2.17 22.60 -15.10
N LYS A 31 -2.79 23.39 -14.20
CA LYS A 31 -2.71 23.18 -12.74
C LYS A 31 -3.12 21.79 -12.30
N ASP A 32 -4.30 21.32 -12.69
CA ASP A 32 -4.81 20.01 -12.29
C ASP A 32 -4.00 18.86 -12.90
N ALA A 33 -3.55 19.00 -14.14
CA ALA A 33 -2.73 18.01 -14.80
C ALA A 33 -1.34 17.91 -14.15
N ARG A 34 -0.73 19.03 -13.75
CA ARG A 34 0.55 19.05 -13.03
C ARG A 34 0.46 18.35 -11.68
N VAL A 35 -0.59 18.62 -10.89
CA VAL A 35 -0.80 17.95 -9.59
C VAL A 35 -0.93 16.44 -9.79
N ARG A 36 -1.70 15.99 -10.79
CA ARG A 36 -1.91 14.55 -11.05
C ARG A 36 -0.66 13.87 -11.57
N ILE A 37 0.14 14.51 -12.38
CA ILE A 37 1.43 13.98 -12.85
C ILE A 37 2.43 13.89 -11.73
N ALA A 38 2.51 14.90 -10.86
CA ALA A 38 3.36 14.86 -9.68
C ALA A 38 2.99 13.67 -8.77
N THR A 39 1.69 13.40 -8.58
CA THR A 39 1.22 12.21 -7.86
C THR A 39 1.65 10.91 -8.55
N LEU A 40 1.50 10.81 -9.88
CA LEU A 40 1.94 9.63 -10.64
C LEU A 40 3.44 9.39 -10.53
N ARG A 41 4.23 10.45 -10.64
CA ARG A 41 5.68 10.41 -10.47
C ARG A 41 6.06 9.90 -9.09
N MET A 42 5.47 10.48 -8.05
CA MET A 42 5.74 10.11 -6.65
C MET A 42 5.41 8.63 -6.39
N VAL A 43 4.26 8.18 -6.84
CA VAL A 43 3.79 6.78 -6.62
C VAL A 43 4.61 5.76 -7.40
N LEU A 44 5.02 6.07 -8.63
CA LEU A 44 5.62 5.08 -9.54
C LEU A 44 7.14 5.18 -9.68
N LEU A 45 7.69 6.39 -9.59
CA LEU A 45 9.11 6.65 -9.86
C LEU A 45 9.91 6.97 -8.59
N GLU A 46 9.33 7.72 -7.66
CA GLU A 46 9.98 8.12 -6.40
C GLU A 46 9.58 7.22 -5.23
N LYS A 47 9.10 6.01 -5.55
CA LYS A 47 8.66 5.03 -4.56
C LYS A 47 9.80 4.63 -3.61
N ARG A 48 9.46 4.48 -2.36
CA ARG A 48 10.35 3.98 -1.31
C ARG A 48 9.59 3.06 -0.35
N PRO A 49 10.28 2.14 0.33
CA PRO A 49 9.66 1.34 1.37
C PRO A 49 9.07 2.24 2.47
N PRO A 50 7.85 1.93 2.98
CA PRO A 50 7.37 2.57 4.19
C PRO A 50 8.28 2.25 5.37
N ALA A 51 8.54 3.25 6.20
CA ALA A 51 9.31 3.13 7.43
C ALA A 51 8.34 3.08 8.61
N LEU A 52 8.21 1.92 9.26
CA LEU A 52 7.29 1.70 10.38
C LEU A 52 8.06 1.43 11.66
N VAL A 53 7.66 2.08 12.75
CA VAL A 53 8.16 1.76 14.10
C VAL A 53 7.12 0.90 14.81
N LEU A 54 7.50 -0.29 15.24
CA LEU A 54 6.65 -1.18 16.03
C LEU A 54 7.00 -1.07 17.50
N VAL A 55 6.05 -0.62 18.32
CA VAL A 55 6.17 -0.47 19.77
C VAL A 55 5.23 -1.43 20.47
N GLY A 56 5.67 -2.06 21.54
CA GLY A 56 4.90 -2.98 22.38
C GLY A 56 5.82 -4.00 23.05
N ARG A 57 5.37 -4.57 24.15
CA ARG A 57 6.15 -5.53 24.94
C ARG A 57 6.52 -6.80 24.18
N ARG A 58 7.39 -7.59 24.80
CA ARG A 58 7.69 -8.94 24.32
C ARG A 58 6.43 -9.81 24.33
N GLY A 59 6.24 -10.60 23.28
CA GLY A 59 5.04 -11.46 23.16
C GLY A 59 3.78 -10.74 22.66
N ALA A 60 3.77 -9.41 22.52
CA ALA A 60 2.62 -8.70 21.97
C ALA A 60 2.30 -9.02 20.50
N GLY A 61 3.17 -9.76 19.80
CA GLY A 61 2.91 -10.19 18.43
C GLY A 61 3.52 -9.30 17.34
N LYS A 62 4.48 -8.41 17.65
CA LYS A 62 5.11 -7.51 16.66
C LYS A 62 5.63 -8.24 15.41
N SER A 63 6.47 -9.27 15.58
CA SER A 63 6.98 -10.06 14.44
C SER A 63 5.88 -10.83 13.72
N SER A 64 4.83 -11.24 14.44
CA SER A 64 3.65 -11.88 13.85
C SER A 64 2.84 -10.91 13.00
N VAL A 65 2.70 -9.64 13.43
CA VAL A 65 2.08 -8.57 12.62
C VAL A 65 2.86 -8.36 11.32
N VAL A 66 4.20 -8.30 11.38
CA VAL A 66 5.03 -8.18 10.16
C VAL A 66 4.80 -9.38 9.25
N ASN A 67 4.90 -10.61 9.76
CA ASN A 67 4.67 -11.82 8.97
C ASN A 67 3.26 -11.88 8.38
N ALA A 68 2.26 -11.45 9.14
CA ALA A 68 0.87 -11.41 8.68
C ALA A 68 0.67 -10.40 7.55
N LEU A 69 1.25 -9.21 7.64
CA LEU A 69 1.20 -8.20 6.57
C LEU A 69 1.85 -8.70 5.28
N PHE A 70 2.97 -9.41 5.37
CA PHE A 70 3.61 -10.02 4.20
C PHE A 70 2.93 -11.32 3.75
N GLY A 71 2.11 -11.95 4.58
CA GLY A 71 1.58 -13.30 4.34
C GLY A 71 2.67 -14.34 4.17
N ALA A 72 3.81 -14.20 4.86
CA ALA A 72 4.99 -15.08 4.82
C ALA A 72 5.84 -14.92 6.07
N LYS A 73 6.67 -15.92 6.32
CA LYS A 73 7.69 -15.88 7.38
C LYS A 73 8.88 -15.03 6.89
N VAL A 74 8.80 -13.73 7.11
CA VAL A 74 9.88 -12.78 6.77
C VAL A 74 10.62 -12.29 8.02
N ALA A 75 9.93 -12.19 9.17
CA ALA A 75 10.51 -11.88 10.45
C ALA A 75 10.62 -13.15 11.30
N GLU A 76 11.73 -13.32 12.01
CA GLU A 76 11.91 -14.45 12.92
C GLU A 76 11.01 -14.31 14.14
N LEU A 77 10.35 -15.41 14.51
CA LEU A 77 9.53 -15.50 15.72
C LEU A 77 10.43 -15.97 16.87
N GLY A 78 10.83 -15.06 17.74
CA GLY A 78 11.60 -15.42 18.94
C GLY A 78 10.67 -15.89 20.07
N HIS A 79 10.70 -17.20 20.37
CA HIS A 79 9.84 -17.77 21.42
C HIS A 79 10.51 -17.91 22.79
N VAL A 80 11.84 -17.97 22.89
CA VAL A 80 12.50 -18.35 24.15
C VAL A 80 13.68 -17.47 24.55
N THR A 81 14.41 -16.86 23.63
CA THR A 81 15.57 -16.00 23.94
C THR A 81 15.45 -14.65 23.24
N ALA A 82 15.84 -13.57 23.95
CA ALA A 82 16.01 -12.26 23.34
C ALA A 82 17.13 -12.34 22.30
N GLN A 83 16.78 -12.31 21.01
CA GLN A 83 17.77 -12.49 19.93
C GLN A 83 18.54 -11.21 19.59
N THR A 84 18.02 -10.03 19.93
CA THR A 84 18.71 -8.77 19.69
C THR A 84 18.32 -7.74 20.74
N GLY A 85 19.32 -7.25 21.51
CA GLY A 85 19.17 -6.14 22.44
C GLY A 85 19.27 -4.76 21.79
N LYS A 86 19.38 -4.68 20.45
CA LYS A 86 19.58 -3.45 19.70
C LYS A 86 18.33 -3.07 18.92
N GLY A 87 17.87 -1.82 19.06
CA GLY A 87 16.97 -1.23 18.08
C GLY A 87 17.69 -1.18 16.74
N ARG A 88 17.07 -1.68 15.67
CA ARG A 88 17.63 -1.65 14.32
C ARG A 88 16.53 -1.62 13.28
N TRP A 89 16.76 -0.88 12.19
CA TRP A 89 15.92 -0.95 11.01
C TRP A 89 16.19 -2.25 10.25
N TYR A 90 15.12 -3.04 10.07
CA TYR A 90 15.12 -4.25 9.25
C TYR A 90 14.33 -3.97 7.97
N ARG A 91 14.94 -4.25 6.83
CA ARG A 91 14.26 -4.17 5.54
C ARG A 91 13.76 -5.57 5.16
N TYR A 92 12.46 -5.71 5.10
CA TYR A 92 11.81 -6.94 4.66
C TYR A 92 11.31 -6.78 3.24
N GLU A 93 11.56 -7.78 2.40
CA GLU A 93 11.20 -7.74 0.98
C GLU A 93 10.43 -8.99 0.58
N ARG A 94 9.37 -8.82 -0.20
CA ARG A 94 8.62 -9.90 -0.80
C ARG A 94 7.92 -9.45 -2.08
N ARG A 95 7.96 -10.31 -3.12
CA ARG A 95 7.30 -10.07 -4.41
C ARG A 95 7.60 -8.69 -5.02
N GLY A 96 8.80 -8.18 -4.76
CA GLY A 96 9.28 -6.89 -5.24
C GLY A 96 8.68 -5.67 -4.53
N GLY A 97 7.96 -5.84 -3.43
CA GLY A 97 7.63 -4.80 -2.47
C GLY A 97 8.46 -4.94 -1.21
N ALA A 98 8.70 -3.83 -0.52
CA ALA A 98 9.52 -3.79 0.69
C ALA A 98 8.88 -2.94 1.78
N MET A 99 9.23 -3.23 3.05
CA MET A 99 8.96 -2.38 4.21
C MET A 99 10.20 -2.29 5.09
N SER A 100 10.49 -1.12 5.62
CA SER A 100 11.50 -0.91 6.66
C SER A 100 10.81 -0.88 8.01
N ILE A 101 11.22 -1.75 8.92
CA ILE A 101 10.62 -1.91 10.25
C ILE A 101 11.69 -1.66 11.31
N LEU A 102 11.44 -0.70 12.20
CA LEU A 102 12.19 -0.56 13.44
C LEU A 102 11.46 -1.35 14.52
N ASP A 103 12.04 -2.49 14.92
CA ASP A 103 11.53 -3.28 16.04
C ASP A 103 12.14 -2.76 17.34
N THR A 104 11.30 -2.24 18.22
CA THR A 104 11.71 -1.70 19.52
C THR A 104 11.80 -2.80 20.59
N ARG A 105 12.22 -4.02 20.21
CA ARG A 105 12.45 -5.11 21.19
C ARG A 105 13.39 -4.62 22.25
N GLY A 106 13.04 -4.82 23.52
CA GLY A 106 13.90 -4.57 24.66
C GLY A 106 13.69 -3.23 25.39
N VAL A 107 12.79 -2.32 24.97
CA VAL A 107 12.53 -1.08 25.71
C VAL A 107 12.08 -1.35 27.14
N GLN A 108 11.50 -2.52 27.40
CA GLN A 108 11.02 -2.96 28.72
C GLN A 108 11.79 -4.15 29.31
N GLU A 109 12.79 -4.67 28.60
CA GLU A 109 13.62 -5.76 29.13
C GLU A 109 14.78 -5.18 29.94
N GLY A 110 14.68 -5.23 31.28
CA GLY A 110 15.78 -4.93 32.19
C GLY A 110 16.95 -5.93 32.14
N SER A 111 17.00 -6.79 31.12
CA SER A 111 18.07 -7.77 30.89
C SER A 111 19.16 -7.19 30.02
N VAL A 112 20.41 -7.38 30.43
CA VAL A 112 21.60 -6.99 29.68
C VAL A 112 21.57 -7.68 28.31
N PRO A 113 21.71 -6.96 27.18
CA PRO A 113 21.75 -7.55 25.85
C PRO A 113 22.89 -8.58 25.72
N ALA A 114 22.62 -9.68 25.04
CA ALA A 114 23.65 -10.71 24.78
C ALA A 114 24.77 -10.24 23.82
N GLU A 115 24.53 -9.15 23.07
CA GLU A 115 25.52 -8.49 22.22
C GLU A 115 25.96 -7.15 22.82
N ALA A 116 27.28 -6.88 22.78
CA ALA A 116 27.83 -5.61 23.21
C ALA A 116 27.29 -4.46 22.34
N ASP A 117 26.43 -3.62 22.91
CA ASP A 117 25.98 -2.37 22.31
C ASP A 117 26.74 -1.19 22.93
N ALA A 118 27.14 -0.22 22.10
CA ALA A 118 27.70 1.03 22.58
C ALA A 118 26.67 1.90 23.30
N ALA A 119 25.35 1.66 23.09
CA ALA A 119 24.27 2.29 23.80
C ALA A 119 24.10 1.68 25.20
N LYS A 120 23.99 2.54 26.22
CA LYS A 120 23.87 2.11 27.62
C LYS A 120 22.48 1.52 27.94
N THR A 121 21.46 1.86 27.12
CA THR A 121 20.09 1.42 27.28
C THR A 121 19.44 1.09 25.94
N ALA A 122 18.39 0.26 25.96
CA ALA A 122 17.58 -0.05 24.77
C ALA A 122 16.94 1.22 24.17
N LEU A 123 16.57 2.21 24.97
CA LEU A 123 16.05 3.50 24.52
C LEU A 123 17.08 4.31 23.74
N GLU A 124 18.34 4.33 24.19
CA GLU A 124 19.42 5.03 23.46
C GLU A 124 19.68 4.38 22.08
N SER A 125 19.64 3.05 22.00
CA SER A 125 19.78 2.33 20.74
C SER A 125 18.67 2.70 19.75
N ILE A 126 17.42 2.73 20.21
CA ILE A 126 16.27 3.14 19.39
C ILE A 126 16.38 4.61 18.98
N ALA A 127 16.84 5.49 19.89
CA ALA A 127 17.02 6.90 19.59
C ALA A 127 18.05 7.14 18.46
N VAL A 128 19.12 6.37 18.43
CA VAL A 128 20.13 6.42 17.34
C VAL A 128 19.47 6.06 16.00
N GLU A 129 18.71 4.98 15.94
CA GLU A 129 18.05 4.52 14.72
C GLU A 129 16.94 5.50 14.26
N LEU A 130 16.19 6.07 15.21
CA LEU A 130 15.18 7.09 14.90
C LEU A 130 15.80 8.39 14.36
N ARG A 131 17.01 8.76 14.81
CA ARG A 131 17.72 9.93 14.25
C ARG A 131 18.20 9.68 12.81
N ALA A 132 18.57 8.43 12.52
CA ALA A 132 19.06 8.05 11.19
C ALA A 132 17.96 8.01 10.13
N GLN A 133 16.73 7.61 10.51
CA GLN A 133 15.62 7.47 9.58
C GLN A 133 14.31 7.92 10.21
N ALA A 134 13.58 8.82 9.53
CA ALA A 134 12.25 9.26 9.90
C ALA A 134 11.20 8.16 9.65
N PRO A 135 10.34 7.83 10.62
CA PRO A 135 9.24 6.91 10.40
C PRO A 135 8.06 7.56 9.68
N ASP A 136 7.35 6.77 8.87
CA ASP A 136 6.10 7.16 8.20
C ASP A 136 4.87 6.92 9.08
N ALA A 137 4.93 5.93 9.96
CA ALA A 137 3.89 5.62 10.92
C ALA A 137 4.45 4.88 12.13
N VAL A 138 3.76 4.98 13.26
CA VAL A 138 4.03 4.21 14.47
C VAL A 138 2.90 3.21 14.67
N VAL A 139 3.23 1.95 14.88
CA VAL A 139 2.30 0.86 15.14
C VAL A 139 2.49 0.40 16.59
N PHE A 140 1.53 0.70 17.43
CA PHE A 140 1.50 0.22 18.81
C PHE A 140 0.83 -1.15 18.85
N VAL A 141 1.50 -2.16 19.38
CA VAL A 141 1.01 -3.54 19.40
C VAL A 141 0.78 -3.99 20.84
N ALA A 142 -0.48 -4.25 21.17
CA ALA A 142 -0.92 -4.74 22.47
C ALA A 142 -1.63 -6.09 22.33
N LYS A 143 -1.49 -6.97 23.33
CA LYS A 143 -2.20 -8.25 23.37
C LYS A 143 -3.57 -8.06 23.99
N ALA A 144 -4.61 -8.62 23.38
CA ALA A 144 -6.00 -8.45 23.82
C ALA A 144 -6.25 -8.82 25.30
N SER A 145 -5.55 -9.85 25.81
CA SER A 145 -5.67 -10.32 27.20
C SER A 145 -4.85 -9.51 28.22
N GLU A 146 -4.06 -8.51 27.80
CA GLU A 146 -3.13 -7.77 28.65
C GLU A 146 -3.38 -6.26 28.66
N VAL A 147 -4.55 -5.84 28.18
CA VAL A 147 -4.90 -4.42 28.01
C VAL A 147 -5.02 -3.67 29.34
N ASP A 148 -5.41 -4.34 30.41
CA ASP A 148 -5.70 -3.67 31.69
C ASP A 148 -4.47 -3.55 32.61
N ALA A 149 -3.59 -4.54 32.64
CA ALA A 149 -2.61 -4.69 33.73
C ALA A 149 -1.26 -3.99 33.50
N ALA A 150 -0.84 -3.80 32.27
CA ALA A 150 0.52 -3.35 32.01
C ALA A 150 0.66 -2.40 30.80
N ILE A 151 -0.44 -1.96 30.22
CA ILE A 151 -0.44 -1.11 29.02
C ILE A 151 0.16 0.28 29.29
N ASP A 152 0.06 0.78 30.53
CA ASP A 152 0.55 2.13 30.88
C ASP A 152 2.07 2.25 30.70
N ALA A 153 2.85 1.24 31.08
CA ALA A 153 4.30 1.24 30.84
C ALA A 153 4.64 1.15 29.34
N ASP A 154 3.81 0.46 28.55
CA ASP A 154 3.95 0.41 27.09
C ASP A 154 3.65 1.75 26.45
N LEU A 155 2.66 2.50 26.99
CA LEU A 155 2.32 3.84 26.54
C LEU A 155 3.40 4.86 26.94
N ASP A 156 4.03 4.73 28.11
CA ASP A 156 5.17 5.56 28.49
C ASP A 156 6.35 5.36 27.51
N ALA A 157 6.62 4.10 27.14
CA ALA A 157 7.63 3.80 26.13
C ALA A 157 7.28 4.37 24.75
N LEU A 158 6.00 4.32 24.38
CA LEU A 158 5.49 4.91 23.14
C LEU A 158 5.63 6.43 23.12
N GLU A 159 5.34 7.12 24.23
CA GLU A 159 5.57 8.57 24.38
C GLU A 159 7.05 8.93 24.21
N ASN A 160 7.96 8.15 24.80
CA ASN A 160 9.39 8.35 24.62
C ASN A 160 9.83 8.20 23.14
N VAL A 161 9.27 7.24 22.41
CA VAL A 161 9.51 7.08 20.96
C VAL A 161 9.07 8.34 20.21
N TYR A 162 7.88 8.87 20.51
CA TYR A 162 7.39 10.10 19.88
C TYR A 162 8.25 11.32 20.24
N ASP A 163 8.72 11.43 21.48
CA ASP A 163 9.61 12.52 21.88
C ASP A 163 10.95 12.47 21.11
N GLU A 164 11.51 11.29 20.86
CA GLU A 164 12.70 11.13 20.02
C GLU A 164 12.43 11.46 18.54
N ILE A 165 11.31 11.00 17.96
CA ILE A 165 10.92 11.33 16.59
C ILE A 165 10.79 12.85 16.42
N ARG A 166 10.08 13.51 17.35
CA ARG A 166 9.88 14.96 17.33
C ARG A 166 11.19 15.71 17.46
N ARG A 167 12.09 15.25 18.34
CA ARG A 167 13.42 15.83 18.56
C ARG A 167 14.30 15.74 17.33
N ALA A 168 14.28 14.57 16.65
CA ALA A 168 15.14 14.30 15.51
C ALA A 168 14.62 14.92 14.19
N HIS A 169 13.33 14.85 13.94
CA HIS A 169 12.75 15.15 12.63
C HIS A 169 11.67 16.23 12.63
N ARG A 170 11.20 16.69 13.81
CA ARG A 170 10.07 17.60 13.96
C ARG A 170 8.79 17.08 13.30
N LEU A 171 8.62 15.75 13.29
CA LEU A 171 7.48 15.04 12.70
C LEU A 171 6.61 14.43 13.78
N GLU A 172 5.35 14.23 13.45
CA GLU A 172 4.34 13.56 14.28
C GLU A 172 3.61 12.52 13.42
N PRO A 173 4.25 11.37 13.16
CA PRO A 173 3.66 10.34 12.32
C PRO A 173 2.35 9.79 12.93
N PRO A 174 1.41 9.29 12.11
CA PRO A 174 0.18 8.69 12.58
C PRO A 174 0.45 7.47 13.48
N LEU A 175 -0.38 7.31 14.52
CA LEU A 175 -0.39 6.18 15.43
C LEU A 175 -1.52 5.22 15.05
N ILE A 176 -1.18 3.97 14.83
CA ILE A 176 -2.14 2.89 14.65
C ILE A 176 -1.96 1.91 15.81
N ALA A 177 -3.01 1.71 16.61
CA ALA A 177 -3.00 0.72 17.67
C ALA A 177 -3.53 -0.62 17.14
N VAL A 178 -2.78 -1.69 17.35
CA VAL A 178 -3.12 -3.06 16.91
C VAL A 178 -3.28 -3.95 18.13
N VAL A 179 -4.49 -4.42 18.35
CA VAL A 179 -4.81 -5.38 19.40
C VAL A 179 -4.72 -6.78 18.82
N THR A 180 -3.69 -7.51 19.20
CA THR A 180 -3.39 -8.86 18.69
C THR A 180 -3.99 -9.94 19.57
N HIS A 181 -3.85 -11.21 19.14
CA HIS A 181 -4.35 -12.40 19.85
C HIS A 181 -5.87 -12.37 20.08
N CYS A 182 -6.63 -11.74 19.17
CA CYS A 182 -8.09 -11.75 19.23
C CYS A 182 -8.69 -13.16 19.00
N ASP A 183 -7.92 -14.05 18.41
CA ASP A 183 -8.22 -15.48 18.30
C ASP A 183 -8.36 -16.16 19.67
N LEU A 184 -7.64 -15.69 20.69
CA LEU A 184 -7.64 -16.25 22.05
C LEU A 184 -8.75 -15.70 22.95
N LEU A 185 -9.57 -14.75 22.50
CA LEU A 185 -10.73 -14.25 23.24
C LEU A 185 -11.86 -15.27 23.22
N GLU A 186 -12.74 -15.19 24.23
CA GLU A 186 -13.92 -16.05 24.32
C GLU A 186 -14.97 -15.72 23.23
N PRO A 187 -15.71 -16.72 22.74
CA PRO A 187 -15.49 -18.16 22.87
C PRO A 187 -14.22 -18.61 22.15
N LYS A 188 -13.32 -19.36 22.83
CA LYS A 188 -11.98 -19.71 22.27
C LYS A 188 -12.07 -20.60 21.02
N GLU A 189 -13.03 -21.48 20.98
CA GLU A 189 -13.26 -22.42 19.88
C GLU A 189 -13.70 -21.72 18.59
N THR A 190 -14.31 -20.55 18.69
CA THR A 190 -14.84 -19.80 17.53
C THR A 190 -13.72 -19.16 16.73
N ARG A 191 -13.67 -19.47 15.44
CA ARG A 191 -12.61 -19.06 14.50
C ARG A 191 -13.06 -17.89 13.64
N LEU A 192 -12.66 -16.67 13.98
CA LEU A 192 -13.04 -15.47 13.24
C LEU A 192 -12.60 -15.45 11.77
N HIS A 193 -11.48 -16.13 11.42
CA HIS A 193 -11.02 -16.25 10.03
C HIS A 193 -11.88 -17.19 9.18
N ALA A 194 -12.72 -18.00 9.80
CA ALA A 194 -13.66 -18.93 9.17
C ALA A 194 -15.09 -18.73 9.73
N ALA A 195 -15.47 -17.47 9.98
CA ALA A 195 -16.72 -17.10 10.61
C ALA A 195 -17.98 -17.61 9.87
N ASP A 196 -17.87 -17.84 8.57
CA ASP A 196 -18.92 -18.44 7.73
C ASP A 196 -19.24 -19.92 8.10
N ARG A 197 -18.40 -20.55 8.89
CA ARG A 197 -18.52 -21.96 9.33
C ARG A 197 -18.83 -22.09 10.82
N GLU A 198 -18.94 -20.99 11.53
CA GLU A 198 -19.13 -20.92 12.97
C GLU A 198 -20.58 -20.47 13.29
N PRO A 199 -21.14 -20.83 14.48
CA PRO A 199 -22.42 -20.30 14.92
C PRO A 199 -22.39 -18.76 14.98
N GLU A 200 -23.39 -18.10 14.39
CA GLU A 200 -23.44 -16.63 14.30
C GLU A 200 -23.41 -15.97 15.69
N ALA A 201 -24.12 -16.56 16.67
CA ALA A 201 -24.14 -16.03 18.04
C ALA A 201 -22.75 -16.00 18.69
N ASP A 202 -21.94 -17.05 18.49
CA ASP A 202 -20.58 -17.17 19.03
C ASP A 202 -19.64 -16.20 18.33
N VAL A 203 -19.77 -16.05 17.01
CA VAL A 203 -19.03 -15.07 16.22
C VAL A 203 -19.32 -13.65 16.69
N ASP A 204 -20.59 -13.33 16.94
CA ASP A 204 -20.99 -12.02 17.41
C ASP A 204 -20.55 -11.75 18.85
N GLU A 205 -20.57 -12.76 19.70
CA GLU A 205 -20.02 -12.66 21.07
C GLU A 205 -18.51 -12.36 21.01
N LYS A 206 -17.76 -13.13 20.26
CA LYS A 206 -16.31 -12.92 20.11
C LYS A 206 -15.99 -11.55 19.52
N LYS A 207 -16.75 -11.07 18.52
CA LYS A 207 -16.60 -9.72 17.97
C LYS A 207 -16.87 -8.63 19.01
N ARG A 208 -17.84 -8.83 19.93
CA ARG A 208 -18.07 -7.90 21.05
C ARG A 208 -16.86 -7.83 21.99
N HIS A 209 -16.23 -8.97 22.31
CA HIS A 209 -15.01 -8.99 23.13
C HIS A 209 -13.85 -8.30 22.43
N VAL A 210 -13.70 -8.49 21.11
CA VAL A 210 -12.70 -7.75 20.32
C VAL A 210 -12.96 -6.25 20.38
N ALA A 211 -14.18 -5.81 20.15
CA ALA A 211 -14.56 -4.40 20.21
C ALA A 211 -14.33 -3.79 21.61
N ALA A 212 -14.58 -4.55 22.66
CA ALA A 212 -14.29 -4.12 24.04
C ALA A 212 -12.79 -3.92 24.27
N ALA A 213 -11.94 -4.83 23.76
CA ALA A 213 -10.47 -4.70 23.84
C ALA A 213 -9.96 -3.51 23.01
N GLU A 214 -10.48 -3.29 21.80
CA GLU A 214 -10.18 -2.12 20.97
C GLU A 214 -10.51 -0.81 21.74
N GLN A 215 -11.71 -0.73 22.31
CA GLN A 215 -12.15 0.44 23.07
C GLN A 215 -11.31 0.67 24.34
N ALA A 216 -10.88 -0.40 25.02
CA ALA A 216 -10.04 -0.29 26.20
C ALA A 216 -8.67 0.30 25.83
N VAL A 217 -8.03 -0.18 24.77
CA VAL A 217 -6.77 0.39 24.25
C VAL A 217 -6.95 1.84 23.80
N ALA A 218 -8.00 2.13 23.03
CA ALA A 218 -8.28 3.48 22.56
C ALA A 218 -8.45 4.47 23.73
N ARG A 219 -9.25 4.11 24.75
CA ARG A 219 -9.43 4.96 25.95
C ARG A 219 -8.13 5.25 26.69
N LYS A 220 -7.25 4.25 26.80
CA LYS A 220 -5.94 4.42 27.45
C LYS A 220 -5.04 5.37 26.66
N ILE A 221 -5.05 5.30 25.33
CA ILE A 221 -4.30 6.22 24.44
C ILE A 221 -4.93 7.60 24.47
N ASP A 222 -6.26 7.72 24.45
CA ASP A 222 -6.97 9.00 24.50
C ASP A 222 -6.75 9.76 25.81
N ALA A 223 -6.47 9.04 26.90
CA ALA A 223 -6.10 9.65 28.19
C ALA A 223 -4.68 10.27 28.19
N ARG A 224 -3.89 10.05 27.14
CA ARG A 224 -2.53 10.57 26.99
C ARG A 224 -2.51 11.74 26.00
N ASP A 225 -2.33 12.96 26.50
CA ASP A 225 -2.36 14.19 25.68
C ASP A 225 -1.35 14.17 24.52
N LYS A 226 -0.21 13.50 24.69
CA LYS A 226 0.80 13.36 23.64
C LYS A 226 0.39 12.38 22.55
N LEU A 227 -0.39 11.36 22.85
CA LEU A 227 -0.73 10.26 21.92
C LEU A 227 -2.08 10.48 21.24
N ARG A 228 -3.06 11.00 21.98
CA ARG A 228 -4.44 11.20 21.49
C ARG A 228 -4.53 11.85 20.09
N PRO A 229 -3.85 12.98 19.80
CA PRO A 229 -3.99 13.64 18.50
C PRO A 229 -3.38 12.86 17.36
N ARG A 230 -2.62 11.80 17.63
CA ARG A 230 -1.92 10.98 16.62
C ARG A 230 -2.63 9.67 16.32
N LEU A 231 -3.52 9.24 17.22
CA LEU A 231 -4.27 7.99 17.04
C LEU A 231 -5.24 8.12 15.87
N VAL A 232 -5.02 7.32 14.83
CA VAL A 232 -5.88 7.30 13.64
C VAL A 232 -6.78 6.08 13.59
N ALA A 233 -6.40 4.98 14.26
CA ALA A 233 -7.22 3.78 14.38
C ALA A 233 -6.75 2.89 15.52
N THR A 234 -7.71 2.14 16.09
CA THR A 234 -7.45 0.98 16.95
C THR A 234 -8.12 -0.23 16.32
N LEU A 235 -7.34 -1.29 16.04
CA LEU A 235 -7.76 -2.46 15.27
C LEU A 235 -7.44 -3.75 16.01
N GLY A 236 -8.47 -4.53 16.35
CA GLY A 236 -8.32 -5.90 16.81
C GLY A 236 -8.10 -6.84 15.64
N THR A 237 -7.12 -7.74 15.77
CA THR A 237 -6.75 -8.66 14.70
C THR A 237 -6.24 -9.99 15.25
N SER A 238 -6.40 -11.05 14.47
CA SER A 238 -5.60 -12.27 14.60
C SER A 238 -4.51 -12.26 13.55
N VAL A 239 -3.28 -12.47 13.99
CA VAL A 239 -2.09 -12.49 13.13
C VAL A 239 -1.44 -13.87 13.11
N TYR A 240 -2.16 -14.90 13.58
CA TYR A 240 -1.62 -16.23 13.70
C TYR A 240 -1.39 -16.88 12.33
N MET A 241 -0.15 -17.23 12.09
CA MET A 241 0.30 -18.05 10.97
C MET A 241 1.33 -19.05 11.49
N SER A 242 1.26 -20.28 11.01
CA SER A 242 2.28 -21.30 11.34
C SER A 242 2.87 -21.90 10.07
N TRP A 243 4.12 -22.34 10.17
CA TRP A 243 4.86 -22.90 9.03
C TRP A 243 5.37 -24.30 9.37
N LYS A 244 5.50 -25.13 8.36
CA LYS A 244 6.18 -26.43 8.44
C LYS A 244 7.69 -26.23 8.50
N SER A 245 8.43 -27.30 8.80
CA SER A 245 9.90 -27.29 8.82
C SER A 245 10.53 -26.94 7.46
N ASP A 246 9.85 -27.23 6.37
CA ASP A 246 10.25 -26.90 5.00
C ASP A 246 9.92 -25.43 4.60
N GLY A 247 9.36 -24.65 5.52
CA GLY A 247 8.94 -23.27 5.29
C GLY A 247 7.57 -23.11 4.61
N ALA A 248 6.90 -24.21 4.25
CA ALA A 248 5.55 -24.12 3.71
C ALA A 248 4.53 -23.71 4.78
N LEU A 249 3.52 -22.96 4.38
CA LEU A 249 2.43 -22.54 5.25
C LEU A 249 1.69 -23.79 5.79
N ARG A 250 1.55 -23.89 7.11
CA ARG A 250 0.79 -24.96 7.79
C ARG A 250 -0.62 -24.50 8.09
N SER A 251 -0.75 -23.32 8.71
CA SER A 251 -2.04 -22.69 9.05
C SER A 251 -1.99 -21.19 8.81
N ASP A 252 -3.09 -20.63 8.32
CA ASP A 252 -3.33 -19.21 8.16
C ASP A 252 -4.66 -18.86 8.81
N GLU A 253 -4.59 -18.28 10.00
CA GLU A 253 -5.76 -17.89 10.79
C GLU A 253 -5.84 -16.37 10.94
N ARG A 254 -5.30 -15.66 9.94
CA ARG A 254 -5.36 -14.20 9.91
C ARG A 254 -6.78 -13.70 9.80
N TRP A 255 -7.08 -12.70 10.60
CA TRP A 255 -8.36 -12.02 10.57
C TRP A 255 -8.13 -10.49 10.73
N ARG A 256 -8.76 -9.70 9.88
CA ARG A 256 -8.64 -8.22 9.79
C ARG A 256 -7.22 -7.68 9.57
N VAL A 257 -6.30 -8.48 9.07
CA VAL A 257 -4.95 -8.03 8.64
C VAL A 257 -5.05 -7.16 7.39
N ASP A 258 -6.04 -7.42 6.54
CA ASP A 258 -6.34 -6.59 5.38
C ASP A 258 -6.80 -5.18 5.80
N ASP A 259 -7.60 -5.07 6.88
CA ASP A 259 -8.02 -3.78 7.45
C ASP A 259 -6.82 -2.98 7.97
N LEU A 260 -5.86 -3.65 8.60
CA LEU A 260 -4.60 -3.03 9.03
C LEU A 260 -3.79 -2.52 7.83
N ALA A 261 -3.67 -3.31 6.76
CA ALA A 261 -2.96 -2.91 5.55
C ALA A 261 -3.64 -1.71 4.86
N VAL A 262 -4.98 -1.70 4.80
CA VAL A 262 -5.77 -0.57 4.27
C VAL A 262 -5.59 0.67 5.12
N THR A 263 -5.59 0.53 6.45
CA THR A 263 -5.38 1.65 7.37
C THR A 263 -3.99 2.25 7.21
N LEU A 264 -2.95 1.42 7.17
CA LEU A 264 -1.59 1.85 6.86
C LEU A 264 -1.55 2.59 5.51
N PHE A 265 -2.11 2.00 4.45
CA PHE A 265 -2.12 2.59 3.12
C PHE A 265 -2.71 4.01 3.09
N ARG A 266 -3.80 4.23 3.82
CA ARG A 266 -4.49 5.53 3.85
C ARG A 266 -3.68 6.63 4.53
N HIS A 267 -2.85 6.26 5.51
CA HIS A 267 -2.12 7.21 6.34
C HIS A 267 -0.63 7.33 6.00
N LEU A 268 -0.11 6.46 5.12
CA LEU A 268 1.26 6.55 4.64
C LEU A 268 1.42 7.61 3.55
N PRO A 269 2.62 8.20 3.42
CA PRO A 269 2.98 9.08 2.31
C PRO A 269 2.81 8.38 0.96
N ASP A 270 2.40 9.12 -0.07
CA ASP A 270 2.16 8.58 -1.42
C ASP A 270 3.35 7.78 -1.97
N ALA A 271 4.58 8.24 -1.73
CA ALA A 271 5.80 7.54 -2.14
C ALA A 271 5.96 6.13 -1.54
N SER A 272 5.33 5.86 -0.39
CA SER A 272 5.43 4.56 0.31
C SER A 272 4.28 3.61 -0.02
N ARG A 273 3.17 4.11 -0.56
CA ARG A 273 1.94 3.33 -0.80
C ARG A 273 2.13 2.21 -1.81
N ALA A 274 2.90 2.46 -2.87
CA ALA A 274 3.13 1.47 -3.91
C ALA A 274 3.93 0.25 -3.42
N GLU A 275 4.96 0.49 -2.61
CA GLU A 275 5.75 -0.57 -1.99
C GLU A 275 4.92 -1.37 -0.97
N LEU A 276 4.09 -0.70 -0.15
CA LEU A 276 3.16 -1.38 0.76
C LEU A 276 2.18 -2.28 -0.01
N ALA A 277 1.56 -1.77 -1.08
CA ALA A 277 0.60 -2.52 -1.89
C ALA A 277 1.21 -3.81 -2.46
N ARG A 278 2.46 -3.72 -2.92
CA ARG A 278 3.20 -4.90 -3.42
C ARG A 278 3.62 -5.86 -2.30
N ALA A 279 4.11 -5.33 -1.19
CA ALA A 279 4.59 -6.13 -0.09
C ALA A 279 3.47 -6.95 0.55
N THR A 280 2.32 -6.33 0.82
CA THR A 280 1.20 -6.97 1.50
C THR A 280 0.34 -7.84 0.59
N GLN A 281 0.28 -7.52 -0.72
CA GLN A 281 -0.62 -8.18 -1.69
C GLN A 281 -2.10 -8.14 -1.28
N VAL A 282 -2.48 -7.17 -0.46
CA VAL A 282 -3.87 -6.94 -0.06
C VAL A 282 -4.62 -6.35 -1.25
N ARG A 283 -5.61 -7.10 -1.74
CA ARG A 283 -6.36 -6.75 -2.96
C ARG A 283 -7.00 -5.37 -2.88
N ALA A 284 -7.59 -5.01 -1.74
CA ALA A 284 -8.22 -3.70 -1.57
C ALA A 284 -7.21 -2.55 -1.75
N VAL A 285 -6.02 -2.68 -1.16
CA VAL A 285 -4.92 -1.70 -1.30
C VAL A 285 -4.46 -1.59 -2.76
N GLN A 286 -4.30 -2.73 -3.43
CA GLN A 286 -3.91 -2.76 -4.84
C GLN A 286 -4.97 -2.12 -5.74
N GLU A 287 -6.27 -2.38 -5.47
CA GLU A 287 -7.37 -1.80 -6.24
C GLU A 287 -7.50 -0.28 -6.04
N ASP A 288 -7.32 0.22 -4.82
CA ASP A 288 -7.35 1.64 -4.50
C ASP A 288 -6.21 2.38 -5.21
N LEU A 289 -4.99 1.84 -5.12
CA LEU A 289 -3.83 2.42 -5.81
C LEU A 289 -4.00 2.41 -7.32
N ALA A 290 -4.43 1.29 -7.90
CA ALA A 290 -4.67 1.16 -9.33
C ALA A 290 -5.82 2.05 -9.81
N THR A 291 -6.82 2.33 -8.95
CA THR A 291 -7.91 3.26 -9.24
C THR A 291 -7.39 4.69 -9.30
N SER A 292 -6.61 5.10 -8.32
CA SER A 292 -5.98 6.43 -8.27
C SER A 292 -5.06 6.64 -9.49
N LEU A 293 -4.26 5.63 -9.83
CA LEU A 293 -3.40 5.64 -11.02
C LEU A 293 -4.22 5.77 -12.31
N THR A 294 -5.33 5.03 -12.42
CA THR A 294 -6.22 5.07 -13.59
C THR A 294 -6.85 6.45 -13.75
N GLN A 295 -7.38 7.02 -12.67
CA GLN A 295 -8.02 8.34 -12.68
C GLN A 295 -7.03 9.45 -13.06
N ALA A 296 -5.83 9.41 -12.45
CA ALA A 296 -4.79 10.37 -12.77
C ALA A 296 -4.36 10.29 -14.25
N THR A 297 -4.13 9.08 -14.77
CA THR A 297 -3.76 8.88 -16.17
C THR A 297 -4.88 9.31 -17.11
N ALA A 298 -6.15 8.98 -16.81
CA ALA A 298 -7.30 9.37 -17.61
C ALA A 298 -7.47 10.87 -17.68
N ALA A 299 -7.26 11.59 -16.57
CA ALA A 299 -7.32 13.03 -16.54
C ALA A 299 -6.19 13.69 -17.36
N VAL A 300 -4.99 13.13 -17.33
CA VAL A 300 -3.87 13.57 -18.19
C VAL A 300 -4.21 13.36 -19.65
N CYS A 301 -4.74 12.17 -20.01
CA CYS A 301 -5.15 11.87 -21.37
C CYS A 301 -6.26 12.83 -21.86
N ALA A 302 -7.21 13.19 -21.01
CA ALA A 302 -8.24 14.18 -21.31
C ALA A 302 -7.65 15.58 -21.53
N GLY A 303 -6.73 16.01 -20.66
CA GLY A 303 -6.05 17.31 -20.79
C GLY A 303 -5.25 17.42 -22.09
N VAL A 304 -4.53 16.36 -22.45
CA VAL A 304 -3.81 16.29 -23.73
C VAL A 304 -4.78 16.33 -24.92
N GLY A 305 -5.93 15.63 -24.82
CA GLY A 305 -6.96 15.63 -25.86
C GLY A 305 -7.73 16.95 -26.01
N ALA A 306 -7.79 17.76 -24.94
CA ALA A 306 -8.44 19.06 -24.93
C ALA A 306 -7.54 20.20 -25.43
N ALA A 307 -6.24 20.07 -25.28
CA ALA A 307 -5.30 21.15 -25.61
C ALA A 307 -5.12 21.27 -27.14
N PRO A 308 -5.25 22.45 -27.72
CA PRO A 308 -4.93 22.71 -29.11
C PRO A 308 -3.40 22.77 -29.30
N ILE A 309 -2.71 21.67 -28.96
CA ILE A 309 -1.26 21.58 -29.09
C ILE A 309 -0.95 21.13 -30.50
N PRO A 310 -0.18 21.91 -31.31
CA PRO A 310 0.18 21.57 -32.68
C PRO A 310 0.97 20.26 -32.82
N PHE A 311 1.37 19.65 -31.68
CA PHE A 311 2.19 18.44 -31.58
C PHE A 311 1.50 17.34 -30.77
N ALA A 312 0.17 17.33 -30.62
CA ALA A 312 -0.58 16.23 -29.99
C ALA A 312 -0.27 14.86 -30.62
N ASP A 313 0.21 14.84 -31.86
CA ASP A 313 0.69 13.64 -32.55
C ASP A 313 1.99 13.07 -31.96
N THR A 314 2.70 13.79 -31.11
CA THR A 314 4.02 13.39 -30.58
C THR A 314 3.99 12.74 -29.18
N ILE A 315 2.86 12.86 -28.44
CA ILE A 315 2.63 12.07 -27.23
C ILE A 315 1.59 11.01 -27.58
N PRO A 316 2.01 9.77 -27.89
CA PRO A 316 1.04 8.75 -28.18
C PRO A 316 0.26 8.47 -26.90
N LEU A 317 -1.05 8.76 -26.87
CA LEU A 317 -1.99 8.33 -25.83
C LEU A 317 -1.78 6.84 -25.48
N THR A 318 -1.39 6.06 -26.48
CA THR A 318 -0.97 4.66 -26.36
C THR A 318 0.20 4.47 -25.40
N ALA A 319 1.17 5.41 -25.32
CA ALA A 319 2.30 5.28 -24.39
C ALA A 319 1.84 5.49 -22.93
N LEU A 320 0.92 6.45 -22.68
CA LEU A 320 0.31 6.63 -21.36
C LEU A 320 -0.53 5.44 -20.94
N GLN A 321 -1.35 4.92 -21.85
CA GLN A 321 -2.19 3.76 -21.58
C GLN A 321 -1.37 2.49 -21.39
N THR A 322 -0.27 2.32 -22.13
CA THR A 322 0.69 1.22 -21.94
C THR A 322 1.36 1.34 -20.57
N GLY A 323 1.80 2.56 -20.20
CA GLY A 323 2.35 2.83 -18.88
C GLY A 323 1.36 2.58 -17.74
N LEU A 324 0.08 2.95 -17.92
CA LEU A 324 -0.99 2.64 -16.96
C LEU A 324 -1.12 1.13 -16.74
N VAL A 325 -1.21 0.35 -17.82
CA VAL A 325 -1.34 -1.11 -17.73
C VAL A 325 -0.10 -1.73 -17.09
N ALA A 326 1.11 -1.27 -17.45
CA ALA A 326 2.35 -1.69 -16.82
C ALA A 326 2.37 -1.38 -15.31
N GLY A 327 1.95 -0.19 -14.91
CA GLY A 327 1.83 0.21 -13.51
C GLY A 327 0.84 -0.68 -12.74
N ILE A 328 -0.33 -0.99 -13.31
CA ILE A 328 -1.32 -1.87 -12.69
C ILE A 328 -0.80 -3.32 -12.58
N ALA A 329 -0.12 -3.83 -13.61
CA ALA A 329 0.49 -5.15 -13.59
C ALA A 329 1.57 -5.21 -12.48
N TRP A 330 2.40 -4.18 -12.38
CA TRP A 330 3.43 -4.06 -11.34
C TRP A 330 2.82 -4.01 -9.94
N ILE A 331 1.75 -3.23 -9.70
CA ILE A 331 1.00 -3.19 -8.42
C ILE A 331 0.45 -4.60 -8.09
N GLY A 332 -0.05 -5.33 -9.09
CA GLY A 332 -0.53 -6.70 -8.95
C GLY A 332 0.57 -7.75 -8.72
N GLY A 333 1.84 -7.34 -8.62
CA GLY A 333 2.98 -8.24 -8.40
C GLY A 333 3.37 -9.07 -9.63
N ARG A 334 2.94 -8.66 -10.83
CA ARG A 334 3.32 -9.29 -12.10
C ARG A 334 4.40 -8.48 -12.82
N SER A 335 5.15 -9.14 -13.70
CA SER A 335 6.12 -8.43 -14.54
C SER A 335 5.40 -7.45 -15.47
N ALA A 336 5.95 -6.26 -15.58
CA ALA A 336 5.42 -5.15 -16.37
C ALA A 336 6.24 -4.97 -17.67
N ASP A 337 6.45 -6.05 -18.43
CA ASP A 337 7.17 -5.96 -19.68
C ASP A 337 6.35 -5.23 -20.75
N ARG A 338 7.04 -4.48 -21.60
CA ARG A 338 6.42 -3.66 -22.63
C ARG A 338 5.64 -4.50 -23.65
N LYS A 339 6.13 -5.71 -23.95
CA LYS A 339 5.51 -6.60 -24.93
C LYS A 339 4.18 -7.15 -24.42
N GLY A 340 4.14 -7.75 -23.23
CA GLY A 340 2.93 -8.29 -22.63
C GLY A 340 1.87 -7.22 -22.36
N THR A 341 2.30 -5.99 -22.02
CA THR A 341 1.42 -4.85 -21.84
C THR A 341 0.77 -4.42 -23.16
N ALA A 342 1.56 -4.34 -24.24
CA ALA A 342 1.05 -4.01 -25.57
C ALA A 342 0.14 -5.11 -26.12
N GLU A 343 0.48 -6.38 -25.90
CA GLU A 343 -0.36 -7.53 -26.24
C GLU A 343 -1.69 -7.51 -25.51
N PHE A 344 -1.71 -7.17 -24.21
CA PHE A 344 -2.93 -7.02 -23.44
C PHE A 344 -3.85 -5.93 -24.04
N ILE A 345 -3.31 -4.74 -24.34
CA ILE A 345 -4.08 -3.64 -24.95
C ILE A 345 -4.58 -4.05 -26.34
N GLY A 346 -3.73 -4.68 -27.15
CA GLY A 346 -4.12 -5.23 -28.45
C GLY A 346 -5.23 -6.26 -28.34
N ALA A 347 -5.14 -7.14 -27.35
CA ALA A 347 -6.14 -8.15 -27.09
C ALA A 347 -7.49 -7.55 -26.64
N LEU A 348 -7.52 -6.48 -25.86
CA LEU A 348 -8.76 -5.77 -25.51
C LEU A 348 -9.48 -5.25 -26.78
N SER A 349 -8.72 -4.84 -27.77
CA SER A 349 -9.18 -4.18 -29.00
C SER A 349 -9.58 -5.16 -30.12
N ALA A 350 -9.03 -6.38 -30.14
CA ALA A 350 -9.06 -7.32 -31.24
C ALA A 350 -10.46 -7.77 -31.75
N ASN A 351 -11.50 -7.66 -30.89
CA ASN A 351 -12.88 -8.04 -31.26
C ASN A 351 -13.81 -6.85 -31.55
N LEU A 352 -13.28 -5.65 -31.66
CA LEU A 352 -14.08 -4.44 -31.95
C LEU A 352 -14.02 -4.05 -33.45
N GLY A 353 -13.51 -4.90 -34.33
CA GLY A 353 -13.21 -4.52 -35.71
C GLY A 353 -12.02 -3.57 -35.83
N LEU A 354 -11.31 -3.36 -34.69
CA LEU A 354 -10.30 -2.35 -34.54
C LEU A 354 -8.87 -2.89 -34.65
N ALA A 355 -8.66 -4.15 -34.95
CA ALA A 355 -7.32 -4.73 -35.14
C ALA A 355 -6.56 -4.09 -36.32
N LEU A 356 -7.26 -3.53 -37.29
CA LEU A 356 -6.71 -2.63 -38.30
C LEU A 356 -6.98 -1.18 -38.02
N GLY A 357 -7.93 -0.87 -37.10
CA GLY A 357 -8.49 0.45 -36.89
C GLY A 357 -7.90 1.24 -35.72
N LEU A 358 -7.06 0.65 -34.83
CA LEU A 358 -6.40 1.52 -33.84
C LEU A 358 -5.38 2.44 -34.48
N ARG A 359 -4.74 2.00 -35.55
CA ARG A 359 -3.88 2.86 -36.38
C ARG A 359 -4.67 3.73 -37.35
N GLU A 360 -5.68 3.18 -37.97
CA GLU A 360 -6.49 3.84 -39.01
C GLU A 360 -7.75 4.52 -38.41
N GLY A 361 -8.40 3.92 -37.43
CA GLY A 361 -9.55 4.50 -36.73
C GLY A 361 -9.15 5.64 -35.79
N PHE A 362 -7.97 5.57 -35.19
CA PHE A 362 -7.39 6.72 -34.48
C PHE A 362 -7.06 7.85 -35.46
N ARG A 363 -6.55 7.51 -36.64
CA ARG A 363 -6.29 8.47 -37.72
C ARG A 363 -7.57 9.03 -38.33
N GLN A 364 -8.63 8.23 -38.44
CA GLN A 364 -9.93 8.70 -38.93
C GLN A 364 -10.74 9.42 -37.86
N LEU A 365 -10.66 8.98 -36.58
CA LEU A 365 -11.24 9.74 -35.48
C LEU A 365 -10.59 11.11 -35.32
N MET A 366 -9.28 11.20 -35.54
CA MET A 366 -8.55 12.48 -35.55
C MET A 366 -8.87 13.33 -36.78
N LYS A 367 -9.29 12.72 -37.92
CA LYS A 367 -9.75 13.48 -39.10
C LYS A 367 -11.19 13.95 -39.02
N VAL A 368 -12.04 13.28 -38.25
CA VAL A 368 -13.44 13.67 -38.01
C VAL A 368 -13.55 14.76 -36.93
N ILE A 369 -12.49 14.97 -36.15
CA ILE A 369 -12.39 16.09 -35.20
C ILE A 369 -11.98 17.34 -35.99
N ALA A 370 -12.95 17.88 -36.72
CA ALA A 370 -12.81 19.09 -37.50
C ALA A 370 -12.43 20.31 -36.64
N PRO A 371 -11.71 21.28 -37.20
CA PRO A 371 -11.26 22.46 -36.47
C PRO A 371 -12.48 23.30 -36.01
N GLY A 372 -12.70 23.35 -34.70
CA GLY A 372 -13.67 24.25 -34.10
C GLY A 372 -14.61 23.69 -33.01
N GLY A 373 -14.80 22.37 -32.89
CA GLY A 373 -15.72 21.77 -31.91
C GLY A 373 -15.22 20.52 -31.24
N GLY A 374 -14.04 20.04 -31.60
CA GLY A 374 -13.56 18.71 -31.29
C GLY A 374 -12.88 18.50 -29.93
N SER A 375 -12.47 19.54 -29.24
CA SER A 375 -11.62 19.41 -28.04
C SER A 375 -12.32 18.74 -26.85
N VAL A 376 -13.58 19.07 -26.60
CA VAL A 376 -14.35 18.48 -25.47
C VAL A 376 -14.71 17.02 -25.76
N VAL A 377 -15.10 16.69 -27.00
CA VAL A 377 -15.43 15.32 -27.40
C VAL A 377 -14.19 14.42 -27.37
N SER A 378 -13.04 14.92 -27.82
CA SER A 378 -11.76 14.22 -27.77
C SER A 378 -11.31 13.95 -26.35
N ALA A 379 -11.43 14.94 -25.45
CA ALA A 379 -11.12 14.81 -24.04
C ALA A 379 -11.98 13.73 -23.37
N THR A 380 -13.29 13.72 -23.63
CA THR A 380 -14.24 12.75 -23.07
C THR A 380 -13.92 11.33 -23.55
N ILE A 381 -13.62 11.14 -24.83
CA ILE A 381 -13.27 9.84 -25.42
C ILE A 381 -11.94 9.34 -24.82
N ALA A 382 -10.94 10.20 -24.71
CA ALA A 382 -9.65 9.86 -24.14
C ALA A 382 -9.78 9.49 -22.66
N PHE A 383 -10.58 10.22 -21.89
CA PHE A 383 -10.87 9.93 -20.47
C PHE A 383 -11.57 8.59 -20.32
N THR A 384 -12.72 8.40 -20.97
CA THR A 384 -13.53 7.18 -20.82
C THR A 384 -12.82 5.94 -21.34
N GLY A 385 -12.08 6.04 -22.44
CA GLY A 385 -11.26 4.95 -22.98
C GLY A 385 -10.15 4.54 -22.00
N THR A 386 -9.46 5.50 -21.39
CA THR A 386 -8.40 5.23 -20.40
C THR A 386 -8.98 4.61 -19.12
N MET A 387 -10.13 5.10 -18.66
CA MET A 387 -10.85 4.52 -17.51
C MET A 387 -11.26 3.06 -17.79
N ALA A 388 -11.72 2.75 -18.98
CA ALA A 388 -12.10 1.40 -19.38
C ALA A 388 -10.88 0.46 -19.44
N ILE A 389 -9.74 0.92 -19.98
CA ILE A 389 -8.47 0.18 -20.00
C ILE A 389 -8.01 -0.12 -18.57
N GLY A 390 -8.00 0.88 -17.68
CA GLY A 390 -7.62 0.70 -16.29
C GLY A 390 -8.54 -0.28 -15.55
N ALA A 391 -9.86 -0.23 -15.78
CA ALA A 391 -10.81 -1.17 -15.19
C ALA A 391 -10.55 -2.62 -15.64
N ALA A 392 -10.26 -2.83 -16.93
CA ALA A 392 -9.92 -4.14 -17.48
C ALA A 392 -8.58 -4.65 -16.97
N ALA A 393 -7.57 -3.78 -16.86
CA ALA A 393 -6.26 -4.12 -16.32
C ALA A 393 -6.35 -4.52 -14.84
N LYS A 394 -7.12 -3.80 -14.01
CA LYS A 394 -7.39 -4.17 -12.61
C LYS A 394 -8.05 -5.55 -12.52
N ALA A 395 -9.07 -5.80 -13.33
CA ALA A 395 -9.74 -7.10 -13.35
C ALA A 395 -8.76 -8.24 -13.68
N TYR A 396 -7.91 -8.06 -14.68
CA TYR A 396 -6.98 -9.09 -15.13
C TYR A 396 -5.78 -9.27 -14.19
N TYR A 397 -5.07 -8.18 -13.85
CA TYR A 397 -3.81 -8.26 -13.12
C TYR A 397 -3.98 -8.36 -11.59
N ILE A 398 -5.03 -7.76 -11.02
CA ILE A 398 -5.26 -7.74 -9.56
C ILE A 398 -6.31 -8.78 -9.16
N ARG A 399 -7.46 -8.84 -9.86
CA ARG A 399 -8.53 -9.80 -9.53
C ARG A 399 -8.28 -11.20 -10.09
N GLY A 400 -7.36 -11.35 -11.05
CA GLY A 400 -7.01 -12.63 -11.64
C GLY A 400 -8.09 -13.21 -12.56
N VAL A 401 -8.99 -12.39 -13.09
CA VAL A 401 -10.01 -12.87 -14.03
C VAL A 401 -9.40 -13.23 -15.38
N SER A 402 -10.12 -14.02 -16.18
CA SER A 402 -9.68 -14.36 -17.55
C SER A 402 -9.59 -13.12 -18.45
N LEU A 403 -8.77 -13.20 -19.50
CA LEU A 403 -8.70 -12.14 -20.51
C LEU A 403 -10.07 -11.88 -21.17
N ALA A 404 -10.89 -12.92 -21.32
CA ALA A 404 -12.25 -12.81 -21.86
C ALA A 404 -13.15 -11.97 -20.92
N ASP A 405 -13.05 -12.18 -19.62
CA ASP A 405 -13.78 -11.39 -18.62
C ASP A 405 -13.29 -9.95 -18.54
N ALA A 406 -11.98 -9.73 -18.58
CA ALA A 406 -11.40 -8.38 -18.64
C ALA A 406 -11.90 -7.62 -19.89
N ARG A 407 -12.06 -8.29 -21.05
CA ARG A 407 -12.69 -7.70 -22.23
C ARG A 407 -14.15 -7.34 -21.99
N ARG A 408 -14.92 -8.15 -21.24
CA ARG A 408 -16.31 -7.81 -20.87
C ARG A 408 -16.35 -6.56 -19.99
N VAL A 409 -15.45 -6.45 -19.03
CA VAL A 409 -15.30 -5.25 -18.19
C VAL A 409 -14.99 -4.01 -19.02
N PHE A 410 -14.04 -4.12 -19.96
CA PHE A 410 -13.69 -3.04 -20.88
C PHE A 410 -14.90 -2.52 -21.67
N ARG A 411 -15.70 -3.43 -22.25
CA ARG A 411 -16.89 -3.08 -23.06
C ARG A 411 -18.02 -2.41 -22.26
N ARG A 412 -18.18 -2.75 -20.97
CA ARG A 412 -19.20 -2.16 -20.10
C ARG A 412 -18.87 -0.75 -19.63
N LYS A 413 -17.60 -0.38 -19.65
CA LYS A 413 -17.11 0.91 -19.16
C LYS A 413 -16.80 1.91 -20.28
N LYS A 414 -16.78 1.47 -21.54
CA LYS A 414 -16.64 2.28 -22.74
C LYS A 414 -18.03 2.79 -23.19
#